data_cd65e9f7c074d16896eb7f24a2edb906
#
_entry.id   cd65e9f7c074d16896eb7f24a2edb906
#
_cell.length_a   1.000
_cell.length_b   1.000
_cell.length_c   1.000
_cell.angle_alpha   90.00
_cell.angle_beta   90.00
_cell.angle_gamma   90.00
#
_symmetry.space_group_name_H-M   'P 1'
#
loop_
_entity.id
_entity.type
_entity.pdbx_description
1 polymer ?
#
loop_
_entity_poly.entity_id
_entity_poly.type
_entity_poly.pdbx_seq_one_letter_code
_entity_poly.pdbx_strand_id
1 'polypeptide(L)'
;FFSSRRRHTRLQGDWSFRRVLFRSWSLANLSFAQTSYPTKPLRYIVPVAAGGGSDMVGRTVCERLGRVLGQTIVVDNIGGGGGVIASQTTARAPADGYTLMQGYVATHGTAPATRKLPYDALKDFTPVGMIGSTPNVLCVPASLPVQDIKSFLDYVRQNPGKISYGSSGAGSLTHLTAELFKLQTEIGRAHV
;
A
#
# COMPACT_ATOMS: atom_id res chain seq x y z
N PHE A 1 30.54 -18.16 21.15
CA PHE A 1 31.98 -18.56 21.28
C PHE A 1 32.78 -17.71 20.32
N PHE A 2 33.49 -16.69 20.82
CA PHE A 2 34.90 -16.49 20.70
C PHE A 2 35.33 -15.30 21.55
N SER A 3 36.24 -15.55 22.35
CA SER A 3 37.04 -14.98 23.39
C SER A 3 37.85 -13.71 23.02
N SER A 4 37.72 -12.75 23.92
CA SER A 4 38.66 -11.80 24.47
C SER A 4 40.15 -11.89 24.04
N ARG A 5 40.75 -10.73 23.76
CA ARG A 5 42.08 -10.36 24.29
C ARG A 5 42.24 -8.86 24.44
N ARG A 6 42.40 -8.43 25.73
CA ARG A 6 42.82 -7.10 26.14
C ARG A 6 44.32 -6.96 25.88
N ARG A 7 44.77 -5.79 25.45
CA ARG A 7 46.14 -5.33 25.70
C ARG A 7 46.10 -3.98 26.39
N HIS A 8 46.60 -3.99 27.62
CA HIS A 8 46.98 -2.79 28.37
C HIS A 8 48.25 -2.23 27.80
N THR A 9 48.30 -0.93 27.50
CA THR A 9 49.50 -0.14 27.47
C THR A 9 49.31 1.06 28.38
N ARG A 10 50.07 1.05 29.50
CA ARG A 10 50.27 2.22 30.37
C ARG A 10 51.15 3.21 29.63
N LEU A 11 50.73 4.45 29.57
CA LEU A 11 51.63 5.57 29.36
C LEU A 11 51.48 6.51 30.56
N GLN A 12 52.57 6.53 31.38
CA GLN A 12 52.88 7.59 32.33
C GLN A 12 53.39 8.78 31.54
N GLY A 13 52.95 9.98 31.89
CA GLY A 13 53.42 11.22 31.27
C GLY A 13 52.78 12.45 31.89
N ASP A 14 53.44 12.94 32.87
CA ASP A 14 53.77 14.33 33.20
C ASP A 14 52.64 15.36 33.38
N TRP A 15 52.52 15.80 34.63
CA TRP A 15 51.69 16.89 35.11
C TRP A 15 52.44 18.21 35.05
N SER A 16 52.35 18.95 33.95
CA SER A 16 52.74 20.35 33.92
C SER A 16 51.50 21.23 33.84
N PHE A 17 51.22 21.94 34.94
CA PHE A 17 50.15 22.94 35.02
C PHE A 17 50.42 24.09 34.06
N ARG A 18 49.72 24.11 32.95
CA ARG A 18 49.50 25.30 32.15
C ARG A 18 48.05 25.76 32.32
N ARG A 19 47.89 26.91 33.00
CA ARG A 19 46.61 27.64 33.03
C ARG A 19 46.18 27.95 31.62
N VAL A 20 45.28 27.15 31.08
CA VAL A 20 44.55 27.47 29.85
C VAL A 20 43.30 28.21 30.29
N LEU A 21 43.23 29.50 29.96
CA LEU A 21 42.04 30.30 30.07
C LEU A 21 40.93 29.65 29.24
N PHE A 22 39.98 29.01 29.91
CA PHE A 22 38.72 28.56 29.28
C PHE A 22 37.95 29.79 28.84
N ARG A 23 38.12 30.17 27.57
CA ARG A 23 37.10 30.97 26.89
C ARG A 23 35.86 30.08 26.84
N SER A 24 34.85 30.42 27.64
CA SER A 24 33.52 29.86 27.57
C SER A 24 32.94 30.13 26.18
N TRP A 25 33.13 29.19 25.28
CA TRP A 25 32.31 29.14 24.10
C TRP A 25 30.90 28.72 24.57
N SER A 26 30.02 29.69 24.66
CA SER A 26 28.60 29.45 24.74
C SER A 26 28.23 28.59 23.52
N LEU A 27 28.10 27.29 23.74
CA LEU A 27 27.42 26.39 22.79
C LEU A 27 26.00 26.94 22.71
N ALA A 28 25.76 27.79 21.72
CA ALA A 28 24.44 28.10 21.28
C ALA A 28 23.78 26.75 20.95
N ASN A 29 22.90 26.30 21.84
CA ASN A 29 22.00 25.21 21.55
C ASN A 29 21.20 25.66 20.32
N LEU A 30 21.67 25.25 19.13
CA LEU A 30 20.85 25.20 17.94
C LEU A 30 19.78 24.14 18.24
N SER A 31 18.74 24.56 18.96
CA SER A 31 17.48 23.87 18.96
C SER A 31 17.03 23.86 17.50
N PHE A 32 17.33 22.78 16.79
CA PHE A 32 16.62 22.47 15.57
C PHE A 32 15.17 22.40 16.01
N ALA A 33 14.44 23.50 15.76
CA ALA A 33 13.01 23.50 15.85
C ALA A 33 12.54 22.37 14.93
N GLN A 34 12.22 21.24 15.53
CA GLN A 34 11.64 20.11 14.86
C GLN A 34 10.34 20.63 14.28
N THR A 35 10.35 21.03 13.01
CA THR A 35 9.15 21.50 12.33
C THR A 35 8.14 20.39 12.47
N SER A 36 7.09 20.66 13.28
CA SER A 36 6.06 19.67 13.56
C SER A 36 5.42 19.24 12.24
N TYR A 37 5.75 18.03 11.76
CA TYR A 37 5.05 17.46 10.62
C TYR A 37 3.67 16.99 11.06
N PRO A 38 2.63 17.22 10.26
CA PRO A 38 2.57 17.99 9.01
C PRO A 38 2.30 19.50 9.26
N THR A 39 2.92 20.39 8.45
CA THR A 39 2.74 21.85 8.50
C THR A 39 1.83 22.40 7.40
N LYS A 40 1.46 21.58 6.44
CA LYS A 40 0.61 21.91 5.28
C LYS A 40 -0.36 20.76 4.99
N PRO A 41 -1.43 20.99 4.23
CA PRO A 41 -2.35 19.93 3.83
C PRO A 41 -1.64 18.77 3.11
N LEU A 42 -2.16 17.55 3.34
CA LEU A 42 -1.71 16.34 2.68
C LEU A 42 -2.59 16.03 1.47
N ARG A 43 -2.03 15.36 0.48
CA ARG A 43 -2.74 14.79 -0.65
C ARG A 43 -2.87 13.29 -0.48
N TYR A 44 -4.07 12.75 -0.61
CA TYR A 44 -4.35 11.32 -0.53
C TYR A 44 -4.93 10.82 -1.84
N ILE A 45 -4.14 10.05 -2.58
CA ILE A 45 -4.52 9.54 -3.90
C ILE A 45 -5.29 8.23 -3.75
N VAL A 46 -6.52 8.21 -4.29
CA VAL A 46 -7.36 7.02 -4.39
C VAL A 46 -7.37 6.55 -5.84
N PRO A 47 -6.89 5.34 -6.15
CA PRO A 47 -6.64 4.87 -7.51
C PRO A 47 -7.89 4.36 -8.23
N VAL A 48 -9.04 4.87 -7.89
CA VAL A 48 -10.35 4.53 -8.50
C VAL A 48 -11.22 5.78 -8.65
N ALA A 49 -12.24 5.68 -9.46
CA ALA A 49 -13.24 6.73 -9.59
C ALA A 49 -13.95 7.01 -8.25
N ALA A 50 -14.39 8.24 -8.06
CA ALA A 50 -15.14 8.66 -6.87
C ALA A 50 -16.47 7.91 -6.76
N GLY A 51 -16.95 7.73 -5.52
CA GLY A 51 -18.25 7.13 -5.19
C GLY A 51 -18.23 5.61 -5.01
N GLY A 52 -17.12 4.92 -5.28
CA GLY A 52 -16.99 3.50 -5.02
C GLY A 52 -16.56 3.16 -3.58
N GLY A 53 -16.60 1.87 -3.22
CA GLY A 53 -16.21 1.42 -1.87
C GLY A 53 -14.81 1.84 -1.46
N SER A 54 -13.84 1.80 -2.37
CA SER A 54 -12.47 2.25 -2.10
C SER A 54 -12.39 3.76 -1.82
N ASP A 55 -13.20 4.57 -2.50
CA ASP A 55 -13.28 6.01 -2.26
C ASP A 55 -13.89 6.30 -0.88
N MET A 56 -14.96 5.59 -0.51
CA MET A 56 -15.58 5.70 0.82
C MET A 56 -14.57 5.36 1.92
N VAL A 57 -13.83 4.27 1.79
CA VAL A 57 -12.77 3.89 2.74
C VAL A 57 -11.70 4.98 2.82
N GLY A 58 -11.22 5.45 1.67
CA GLY A 58 -10.22 6.52 1.62
C GLY A 58 -10.66 7.79 2.33
N ARG A 59 -11.88 8.25 2.08
CA ARG A 59 -12.46 9.44 2.74
C ARG A 59 -12.61 9.25 4.25
N THR A 60 -13.08 8.08 4.69
CA THR A 60 -13.21 7.76 6.11
C THR A 60 -11.85 7.78 6.83
N VAL A 61 -10.82 7.20 6.20
CA VAL A 61 -9.45 7.22 6.72
C VAL A 61 -8.93 8.66 6.78
N CYS A 62 -9.07 9.42 5.69
CA CYS A 62 -8.60 10.80 5.62
C CYS A 62 -9.26 11.72 6.65
N GLU A 63 -10.55 11.55 6.89
CA GLU A 63 -11.27 12.32 7.91
C GLU A 63 -10.68 12.08 9.31
N ARG A 64 -10.48 10.80 9.68
CA ARG A 64 -9.93 10.45 11.00
C ARG A 64 -8.47 10.83 11.12
N LEU A 65 -7.67 10.56 10.10
CA LEU A 65 -6.26 10.89 10.07
C LEU A 65 -6.04 12.42 10.12
N GLY A 66 -6.86 13.20 9.41
CA GLY A 66 -6.82 14.65 9.44
C GLY A 66 -7.07 15.23 10.83
N ARG A 67 -8.03 14.64 11.57
CA ARG A 67 -8.28 15.03 12.98
C ARG A 67 -7.07 14.76 13.87
N VAL A 68 -6.41 13.61 13.70
CA VAL A 68 -5.24 13.23 14.51
C VAL A 68 -4.03 14.09 14.18
N LEU A 69 -3.81 14.39 12.90
CA LEU A 69 -2.68 15.18 12.44
C LEU A 69 -2.89 16.70 12.56
N GLY A 70 -4.10 17.15 12.83
CA GLY A 70 -4.45 18.57 12.85
C GLY A 70 -4.32 19.26 11.50
N GLN A 71 -4.38 18.50 10.39
CA GLN A 71 -4.21 19.01 9.03
C GLN A 71 -5.27 18.47 8.08
N THR A 72 -5.62 19.27 7.09
CA THR A 72 -6.53 18.84 6.02
C THR A 72 -5.87 17.79 5.14
N ILE A 73 -6.62 16.74 4.79
CA ILE A 73 -6.19 15.75 3.81
C ILE A 73 -7.12 15.82 2.60
N VAL A 74 -6.58 16.21 1.47
CA VAL A 74 -7.32 16.33 0.21
C VAL A 74 -7.34 14.97 -0.49
N VAL A 75 -8.54 14.41 -0.66
CA VAL A 75 -8.73 13.15 -1.40
C VAL A 75 -8.76 13.46 -2.90
N ASP A 76 -7.88 12.81 -3.65
CA ASP A 76 -7.74 12.94 -5.10
C ASP A 76 -7.99 11.59 -5.77
N ASN A 77 -9.09 11.48 -6.51
CA ASN A 77 -9.46 10.26 -7.22
C ASN A 77 -8.82 10.23 -8.60
N ILE A 78 -7.85 9.34 -8.79
CA ILE A 78 -7.15 9.13 -10.07
C ILE A 78 -7.46 7.72 -10.57
N GLY A 79 -8.52 7.59 -11.32
CA GLY A 79 -8.90 6.32 -11.96
C GLY A 79 -8.09 6.03 -13.22
N GLY A 80 -8.25 4.83 -13.76
CA GLY A 80 -7.70 4.40 -15.06
C GLY A 80 -6.53 3.44 -14.96
N GLY A 81 -6.42 2.59 -16.00
CA GLY A 81 -5.36 1.58 -16.12
C GLY A 81 -5.29 0.55 -14.98
N GLY A 82 -6.38 0.32 -14.23
CA GLY A 82 -6.34 -0.52 -13.04
C GLY A 82 -5.53 0.10 -11.88
N GLY A 83 -5.48 1.44 -11.81
CA GLY A 83 -4.74 2.20 -10.80
C GLY A 83 -3.28 2.49 -11.16
N VAL A 84 -2.82 2.12 -12.36
CA VAL A 84 -1.44 2.37 -12.81
C VAL A 84 -1.16 3.87 -12.91
N ILE A 85 -2.12 4.68 -13.37
CA ILE A 85 -1.94 6.13 -13.49
C ILE A 85 -1.75 6.76 -12.10
N ALA A 86 -2.57 6.39 -11.14
CA ALA A 86 -2.46 6.85 -9.76
C ALA A 86 -1.11 6.47 -9.14
N SER A 87 -0.69 5.20 -9.31
CA SER A 87 0.58 4.71 -8.80
C SER A 87 1.77 5.45 -9.41
N GLN A 88 1.77 5.68 -10.73
CA GLN A 88 2.81 6.44 -11.40
C GLN A 88 2.84 7.90 -10.91
N THR A 89 1.68 8.52 -10.70
CA THR A 89 1.58 9.88 -10.16
C THR A 89 2.18 9.96 -8.76
N THR A 90 1.89 8.97 -7.92
CA THR A 90 2.43 8.90 -6.55
C THR A 90 3.94 8.64 -6.56
N ALA A 91 4.42 7.70 -7.37
CA ALA A 91 5.85 7.38 -7.47
C ALA A 91 6.71 8.58 -7.94
N ARG A 92 6.12 9.51 -8.68
CA ARG A 92 6.78 10.75 -9.14
C ARG A 92 6.63 11.93 -8.18
N ALA A 93 5.79 11.80 -7.16
CA ALA A 93 5.62 12.85 -6.17
C ALA A 93 6.87 12.98 -5.27
N PRO A 94 7.13 14.15 -4.66
CA PRO A 94 8.19 14.29 -3.68
C PRO A 94 8.01 13.31 -2.52
N ALA A 95 9.10 12.67 -2.08
CA ALA A 95 9.11 11.73 -0.96
C ALA A 95 9.19 12.47 0.39
N ASP A 96 8.34 13.49 0.55
CA ASP A 96 8.31 14.38 1.73
C ASP A 96 7.19 14.01 2.74
N GLY A 97 6.46 12.93 2.50
CA GLY A 97 5.36 12.46 3.33
C GLY A 97 4.02 13.19 3.10
N TYR A 98 3.96 14.19 2.22
CA TYR A 98 2.71 14.94 1.97
C TYR A 98 1.84 14.35 0.84
N THR A 99 2.35 13.38 0.10
CA THR A 99 1.55 12.62 -0.86
C THR A 99 1.44 11.17 -0.41
N LEU A 100 0.25 10.77 -0.08
CA LEU A 100 -0.10 9.41 0.32
C LEU A 100 -0.94 8.75 -0.78
N MET A 101 -0.91 7.44 -0.86
CA MET A 101 -1.72 6.68 -1.80
C MET A 101 -2.40 5.49 -1.11
N GLN A 102 -3.64 5.25 -1.46
CA GLN A 102 -4.32 4.01 -1.12
C GLN A 102 -3.86 2.90 -2.06
N GLY A 103 -2.81 2.16 -1.65
CA GLY A 103 -2.37 0.97 -2.35
C GLY A 103 -3.37 -0.18 -2.18
N TYR A 104 -3.51 -1.01 -3.19
CA TYR A 104 -4.34 -2.22 -3.11
C TYR A 104 -3.77 -3.33 -4.02
N VAL A 105 -4.35 -4.52 -3.95
CA VAL A 105 -3.82 -5.70 -4.64
C VAL A 105 -3.61 -5.47 -6.13
N ALA A 106 -4.51 -4.74 -6.81
CA ALA A 106 -4.36 -4.51 -8.24
C ALA A 106 -3.10 -3.68 -8.58
N THR A 107 -2.75 -2.69 -7.77
CA THR A 107 -1.61 -1.79 -8.05
C THR A 107 -0.27 -2.34 -7.59
N HIS A 108 -0.22 -3.03 -6.45
CA HIS A 108 1.03 -3.48 -5.84
C HIS A 108 1.22 -5.00 -5.84
N GLY A 109 0.17 -5.78 -6.12
CA GLY A 109 0.21 -7.24 -6.19
C GLY A 109 0.10 -7.76 -7.63
N THR A 110 -1.05 -7.56 -8.27
CA THR A 110 -1.34 -8.21 -9.55
C THR A 110 -0.74 -7.49 -10.76
N ALA A 111 -0.73 -6.17 -10.78
CA ALA A 111 -0.18 -5.41 -11.91
C ALA A 111 1.33 -5.69 -12.11
N PRO A 112 2.19 -5.74 -11.08
CA PRO A 112 3.60 -6.10 -11.25
C PRO A 112 3.81 -7.51 -11.82
N ALA A 113 2.91 -8.45 -11.50
CA ALA A 113 3.00 -9.83 -11.94
C ALA A 113 2.47 -10.05 -13.38
N THR A 114 1.63 -9.15 -13.89
CA THR A 114 0.89 -9.37 -15.14
C THR A 114 1.28 -8.43 -16.28
N ARG A 115 2.00 -7.34 -16.00
CA ARG A 115 2.36 -6.35 -17.02
C ARG A 115 3.61 -5.56 -16.65
N LYS A 116 4.26 -4.97 -17.67
CA LYS A 116 5.34 -4.01 -17.47
C LYS A 116 4.76 -2.69 -16.97
N LEU A 117 5.28 -2.18 -15.86
CA LEU A 117 4.80 -0.97 -15.20
C LEU A 117 5.78 0.19 -15.36
N PRO A 118 5.29 1.45 -15.33
CA PRO A 118 6.12 2.65 -15.30
C PRO A 118 6.60 3.02 -13.88
N TYR A 119 6.49 2.11 -12.92
CA TYR A 119 6.93 2.24 -11.52
C TYR A 119 7.35 0.89 -10.97
N ASP A 120 8.17 0.88 -9.92
CA ASP A 120 8.52 -0.29 -9.13
C ASP A 120 7.64 -0.33 -7.87
N ALA A 121 6.77 -1.33 -7.77
CA ALA A 121 5.80 -1.43 -6.68
C ALA A 121 6.42 -1.60 -5.28
N LEU A 122 7.69 -1.99 -5.20
CA LEU A 122 8.41 -2.20 -3.94
C LEU A 122 9.37 -1.07 -3.61
N LYS A 123 10.05 -0.49 -4.62
CA LYS A 123 11.12 0.49 -4.41
C LYS A 123 10.62 1.93 -4.42
N ASP A 124 9.59 2.22 -5.20
CA ASP A 124 9.09 3.59 -5.37
C ASP A 124 8.09 4.00 -4.28
N PHE A 125 7.76 3.10 -3.35
CA PHE A 125 6.78 3.34 -2.30
C PHE A 125 7.30 2.90 -0.94
N THR A 126 7.00 3.69 0.08
CA THR A 126 7.19 3.32 1.48
C THR A 126 5.86 2.92 2.08
N PRO A 127 5.66 1.66 2.51
CA PRO A 127 4.42 1.25 3.16
C PRO A 127 4.27 1.94 4.51
N VAL A 128 3.10 2.52 4.76
CA VAL A 128 2.78 3.22 6.02
C VAL A 128 2.01 2.30 6.97
N GLY A 129 0.99 1.63 6.46
CA GLY A 129 0.17 0.74 7.27
C GLY A 129 -0.96 0.09 6.47
N MET A 130 -1.51 -0.97 7.02
CA MET A 130 -2.66 -1.66 6.45
C MET A 130 -3.95 -0.99 6.94
N ILE A 131 -4.79 -0.57 5.99
CA ILE A 131 -6.11 0.02 6.31
C ILE A 131 -7.10 -1.08 6.69
N GLY A 132 -7.07 -2.19 5.98
CA GLY A 132 -7.95 -3.33 6.19
C GLY A 132 -7.92 -4.31 5.03
N SER A 133 -8.69 -5.39 5.16
CA SER A 133 -8.91 -6.38 4.11
C SER A 133 -10.39 -6.68 3.96
N THR A 134 -10.80 -7.03 2.74
CA THR A 134 -12.17 -7.45 2.43
C THR A 134 -12.13 -8.78 1.70
N PRO A 135 -13.00 -9.73 2.04
CA PRO A 135 -13.11 -10.99 1.30
C PRO A 135 -13.75 -10.74 -0.08
N ASN A 136 -13.38 -11.55 -1.05
CA ASN A 136 -14.16 -11.68 -2.27
C ASN A 136 -15.35 -12.61 -2.03
N VAL A 137 -16.51 -12.24 -2.54
CA VAL A 137 -17.75 -13.02 -2.43
C VAL A 137 -18.19 -13.42 -3.83
N LEU A 138 -18.48 -14.71 -4.01
CA LEU A 138 -19.14 -15.21 -5.22
C LEU A 138 -20.64 -15.00 -5.07
N CYS A 139 -21.22 -14.19 -5.94
CA CYS A 139 -22.66 -13.95 -5.99
C CYS A 139 -23.24 -14.55 -7.25
N VAL A 140 -24.42 -15.14 -7.12
CA VAL A 140 -25.20 -15.66 -8.24
C VAL A 140 -26.62 -15.04 -8.23
N PRO A 141 -27.27 -14.88 -9.39
CA PRO A 141 -28.67 -14.43 -9.43
C PRO A 141 -29.59 -15.38 -8.66
N ALA A 142 -30.56 -14.83 -7.94
CA ALA A 142 -31.57 -15.63 -7.22
C ALA A 142 -32.41 -16.52 -8.13
N SER A 143 -32.47 -16.21 -9.43
CA SER A 143 -33.14 -17.02 -10.45
C SER A 143 -32.38 -18.29 -10.82
N LEU A 144 -31.09 -18.41 -10.44
CA LEU A 144 -30.33 -19.62 -10.71
C LEU A 144 -30.77 -20.72 -9.75
N PRO A 145 -31.06 -21.95 -10.23
CA PRO A 145 -31.58 -23.02 -9.37
C PRO A 145 -30.48 -23.72 -8.56
N VAL A 146 -29.79 -22.93 -7.75
CA VAL A 146 -28.66 -23.41 -6.90
C VAL A 146 -28.80 -22.79 -5.50
N GLN A 147 -28.43 -23.56 -4.47
CA GLN A 147 -28.56 -23.12 -3.07
C GLN A 147 -27.24 -23.12 -2.32
N ASP A 148 -26.24 -23.80 -2.85
CA ASP A 148 -24.90 -23.94 -2.26
C ASP A 148 -23.83 -24.06 -3.34
N ILE A 149 -22.59 -24.09 -2.90
CA ILE A 149 -21.44 -24.18 -3.82
C ILE A 149 -21.42 -25.48 -4.62
N LYS A 150 -21.88 -26.58 -4.04
CA LYS A 150 -21.91 -27.90 -4.69
C LYS A 150 -22.92 -27.89 -5.85
N SER A 151 -24.15 -27.50 -5.57
CA SER A 151 -25.19 -27.39 -6.59
C SER A 151 -24.82 -26.38 -7.68
N PHE A 152 -24.14 -25.29 -7.32
CA PHE A 152 -23.60 -24.35 -8.29
C PHE A 152 -22.55 -25.00 -9.22
N LEU A 153 -21.59 -25.72 -8.68
CA LEU A 153 -20.56 -26.40 -9.47
C LEU A 153 -21.18 -27.47 -10.41
N ASP A 154 -22.13 -28.24 -9.92
CA ASP A 154 -22.83 -29.24 -10.71
C ASP A 154 -23.64 -28.59 -11.84
N TYR A 155 -24.31 -27.48 -11.56
CA TYR A 155 -25.03 -26.69 -12.56
C TYR A 155 -24.10 -26.14 -13.65
N VAL A 156 -22.96 -25.58 -13.28
CA VAL A 156 -21.98 -25.04 -14.25
C VAL A 156 -21.42 -26.16 -15.13
N ARG A 157 -21.11 -27.33 -14.55
CA ARG A 157 -20.61 -28.52 -15.30
C ARG A 157 -21.64 -29.03 -16.31
N GLN A 158 -22.92 -28.97 -15.97
CA GLN A 158 -24.02 -29.37 -16.87
C GLN A 158 -24.33 -28.35 -17.97
N ASN A 159 -23.84 -27.11 -17.81
CA ASN A 159 -24.08 -26.01 -18.74
C ASN A 159 -22.78 -25.38 -19.26
N PRO A 160 -21.89 -26.15 -19.91
CA PRO A 160 -20.58 -25.65 -20.37
C PRO A 160 -20.77 -24.49 -21.37
N GLY A 161 -20.02 -23.42 -21.16
CA GLY A 161 -20.04 -22.24 -22.04
C GLY A 161 -21.27 -21.34 -21.94
N LYS A 162 -22.28 -21.69 -21.10
CA LYS A 162 -23.50 -20.89 -20.96
C LYS A 162 -23.48 -19.89 -19.81
N ILE A 163 -22.52 -20.05 -18.88
CA ILE A 163 -22.42 -19.22 -17.67
C ILE A 163 -21.28 -18.23 -17.86
N SER A 164 -21.61 -16.94 -17.80
CA SER A 164 -20.64 -15.84 -17.80
C SER A 164 -20.50 -15.27 -16.41
N TYR A 165 -19.34 -14.70 -16.10
CA TYR A 165 -19.12 -14.00 -14.85
C TYR A 165 -18.69 -12.54 -15.10
N GLY A 166 -19.00 -11.65 -14.16
CA GLY A 166 -18.55 -10.27 -14.14
C GLY A 166 -17.37 -10.08 -13.17
N SER A 167 -16.45 -9.20 -13.52
CA SER A 167 -15.37 -8.75 -12.66
C SER A 167 -15.17 -7.24 -12.77
N SER A 168 -14.32 -6.67 -11.91
CA SER A 168 -13.97 -5.25 -11.98
C SER A 168 -12.93 -4.93 -13.07
N GLY A 169 -12.74 -5.83 -14.03
CA GLY A 169 -11.84 -5.66 -15.18
C GLY A 169 -10.68 -6.66 -15.20
N ALA A 170 -10.07 -6.82 -16.38
CA ALA A 170 -8.96 -7.74 -16.57
C ALA A 170 -7.77 -7.40 -15.65
N GLY A 171 -7.22 -8.42 -14.98
CA GLY A 171 -6.12 -8.28 -14.02
C GLY A 171 -6.54 -7.75 -12.64
N SER A 172 -7.84 -7.50 -12.40
CA SER A 172 -8.34 -7.16 -11.06
C SER A 172 -8.30 -8.37 -10.13
N LEU A 173 -8.39 -8.13 -8.82
CA LEU A 173 -8.45 -9.21 -7.83
C LEU A 173 -9.66 -10.11 -8.07
N THR A 174 -10.82 -9.55 -8.37
CA THR A 174 -12.04 -10.30 -8.66
C THR A 174 -11.91 -11.17 -9.91
N HIS A 175 -11.25 -10.66 -10.96
CA HIS A 175 -10.94 -11.46 -12.15
C HIS A 175 -10.01 -12.63 -11.82
N LEU A 176 -8.87 -12.37 -11.18
CA LEU A 176 -7.91 -13.43 -10.85
C LEU A 176 -8.47 -14.45 -9.86
N THR A 177 -9.31 -14.02 -8.92
CA THR A 177 -10.00 -14.94 -7.99
C THR A 177 -10.97 -15.84 -8.75
N ALA A 178 -11.72 -15.30 -9.72
CA ALA A 178 -12.60 -16.10 -10.54
C ALA A 178 -11.84 -17.11 -11.42
N GLU A 179 -10.73 -16.69 -12.03
CA GLU A 179 -9.87 -17.61 -12.82
C GLU A 179 -9.23 -18.69 -11.94
N LEU A 180 -8.76 -18.35 -10.74
CA LEU A 180 -8.25 -19.33 -9.78
C LEU A 180 -9.33 -20.32 -9.34
N PHE A 181 -10.56 -19.84 -9.09
CA PHE A 181 -11.71 -20.68 -8.76
C PHE A 181 -12.03 -21.65 -9.89
N LYS A 182 -12.07 -21.18 -11.14
CA LYS A 182 -12.26 -22.03 -12.32
C LYS A 182 -11.19 -23.09 -12.43
N LEU A 183 -9.94 -22.73 -12.21
CA LEU A 183 -8.81 -23.66 -12.27
C LEU A 183 -8.90 -24.74 -11.19
N GLN A 184 -9.21 -24.36 -9.95
CA GLN A 184 -9.27 -25.29 -8.81
C GLN A 184 -10.49 -26.21 -8.86
N THR A 185 -11.58 -25.75 -9.43
CA THR A 185 -12.83 -26.53 -9.51
C THR A 185 -13.02 -27.25 -10.84
N GLU A 186 -12.07 -27.06 -11.74
CA GLU A 186 -12.07 -27.63 -13.11
C GLU A 186 -13.33 -27.28 -13.92
N ILE A 187 -14.00 -26.16 -13.54
CA ILE A 187 -15.10 -25.61 -14.31
C ILE A 187 -14.56 -24.59 -15.33
N GLY A 188 -15.03 -24.66 -16.58
CA GLY A 188 -14.70 -23.65 -17.58
C GLY A 188 -13.40 -23.86 -18.34
N ARG A 189 -13.05 -25.08 -18.69
CA ARG A 189 -12.16 -25.37 -19.82
C ARG A 189 -12.86 -25.15 -21.18
N ALA A 190 -13.81 -24.24 -21.25
CA ALA A 190 -14.41 -23.88 -22.51
C ALA A 190 -13.78 -22.56 -22.99
N HIS A 191 -12.99 -22.71 -24.00
CA HIS A 191 -12.49 -21.74 -24.97
C HIS A 191 -12.80 -20.25 -24.72
N VAL A 192 -11.72 -19.49 -24.51
CA VAL A 192 -11.68 -18.08 -24.82
C VAL A 192 -11.80 -17.90 -26.34
#